data_ebac2bc09b3896731743860704d9a79b
#
_entry.id   ebac2bc09b3896731743860704d9a79b
#
_cell.length_a   1.000
_cell.length_b   1.000
_cell.length_c   1.000
_cell.angle_alpha   90.00
_cell.angle_beta   90.00
_cell.angle_gamma   90.00
#
_symmetry.space_group_name_H-M   'P 1'
#
loop_
_entity.id
_entity.type
_entity.pdbx_description
1 polymer ?
#
loop_
_entity_poly.entity_id
_entity_poly.type
_entity_poly.pdbx_seq_one_letter_code
_entity_poly.pdbx_strand_id
1 'polypeptide(L)'
;MTWTVDQQLELSATQAVEAIQAGQLKATDYVATLLARAQALSNLNALTVLDVEGALAAAQRIDALGANERARLPLAGLPVVVKDNINTRGLQTSAATPALEGFVPTRHAPSVQRLVDAGAILLGKANMHELAFGITSTNLAPHAGPVRNPWDPERIPGGSSGGTAAAIAARIVPAGLGTDTGGSTRIPAALCGIVGLRPSVGDGGTQRRYHDPQAVVPISHTRDTVGPMGRTVADVALLDAVITGHGPLSPAAVTNLRIGLPAPLWEGLEAALEDVARTALAKLEAAGVTLVPVEMSELLALNDRVSYAIALHEPIEDLAAWLVANHAPAQTVAGVAARIASPDVRAAYDAVLADARGGDYHGAMTMWRPRLQQLYAQTFAASGLDALLFPTTRLAAVPIDELNGSSRVSIDGAAPIDEMEAYLRNTDPASNAGIPGLALPAGLVDACLPVGLELDGPAGGDRRLLAIGLAFEAILGTLPAPEI
;
A
#
# COMPACT_ATOMS: atom_id res chain seq x y z
N MET A 1 -10.53 -30.05 15.88
CA MET A 1 -10.24 -28.93 16.78
C MET A 1 -11.21 -27.82 16.46
N THR A 2 -11.76 -27.15 17.48
CA THR A 2 -12.61 -25.97 17.26
C THR A 2 -11.74 -24.74 17.46
N TRP A 3 -11.62 -23.91 16.44
CA TRP A 3 -10.88 -22.65 16.53
C TRP A 3 -11.62 -21.64 17.39
N THR A 4 -10.97 -21.02 18.36
CA THR A 4 -11.55 -19.87 19.09
C THR A 4 -11.56 -18.62 18.19
N VAL A 5 -12.35 -17.61 18.54
CA VAL A 5 -12.38 -16.32 17.84
C VAL A 5 -10.97 -15.71 17.80
N ASP A 6 -10.29 -15.63 18.94
CA ASP A 6 -8.94 -15.05 19.04
C ASP A 6 -7.94 -15.82 18.15
N GLN A 7 -7.99 -17.15 18.13
CA GLN A 7 -7.14 -17.94 17.25
C GLN A 7 -7.40 -17.64 15.77
N GLN A 8 -8.67 -17.45 15.37
CA GLN A 8 -9.03 -17.10 14.01
C GLN A 8 -8.51 -15.70 13.62
N LEU A 9 -8.64 -14.71 14.52
CA LEU A 9 -8.18 -13.34 14.29
C LEU A 9 -6.64 -13.26 14.13
N GLU A 10 -5.89 -14.15 14.80
CA GLU A 10 -4.43 -14.18 14.72
C GLU A 10 -3.88 -14.95 13.50
N LEU A 11 -4.70 -15.65 12.74
CA LEU A 11 -4.24 -16.35 11.53
C LEU A 11 -3.70 -15.34 10.50
N SER A 12 -2.47 -15.56 10.03
CA SER A 12 -1.97 -14.90 8.81
C SER A 12 -2.75 -15.37 7.58
N ALA A 13 -2.63 -14.69 6.44
CA ALA A 13 -3.27 -15.13 5.21
C ALA A 13 -2.80 -16.54 4.81
N THR A 14 -1.52 -16.82 4.92
CA THR A 14 -0.94 -18.14 4.63
C THR A 14 -1.50 -19.21 5.54
N GLN A 15 -1.54 -18.96 6.86
CA GLN A 15 -2.08 -19.92 7.84
C GLN A 15 -3.58 -20.17 7.66
N ALA A 16 -4.36 -19.13 7.35
CA ALA A 16 -5.79 -19.26 7.11
C ALA A 16 -6.07 -20.14 5.87
N VAL A 17 -5.34 -19.91 4.77
CA VAL A 17 -5.44 -20.73 3.56
C VAL A 17 -5.08 -22.19 3.85
N GLU A 18 -3.97 -22.45 4.54
CA GLU A 18 -3.55 -23.80 4.91
C GLU A 18 -4.61 -24.53 5.76
N ALA A 19 -5.16 -23.86 6.78
CA ALA A 19 -6.19 -24.42 7.65
C ALA A 19 -7.49 -24.75 6.88
N ILE A 20 -7.90 -23.87 5.95
CA ILE A 20 -9.11 -24.07 5.13
C ILE A 20 -8.88 -25.18 4.11
N GLN A 21 -7.74 -25.20 3.41
CA GLN A 21 -7.39 -26.27 2.47
C GLN A 21 -7.37 -27.64 3.14
N ALA A 22 -6.80 -27.71 4.35
CA ALA A 22 -6.76 -28.93 5.15
C ALA A 22 -8.12 -29.35 5.74
N GLY A 23 -9.16 -28.50 5.62
CA GLY A 23 -10.48 -28.73 6.21
C GLY A 23 -10.51 -28.61 7.75
N GLN A 24 -9.49 -27.99 8.34
CA GLN A 24 -9.40 -27.75 9.79
C GLN A 24 -10.21 -26.52 10.20
N LEU A 25 -10.40 -25.55 9.30
CA LEU A 25 -11.20 -24.34 9.46
C LEU A 25 -12.21 -24.28 8.31
N LYS A 26 -13.47 -23.98 8.60
CA LYS A 26 -14.46 -23.67 7.56
C LYS A 26 -14.33 -22.22 7.13
N ALA A 27 -14.42 -21.99 5.83
CA ALA A 27 -14.41 -20.63 5.28
C ALA A 27 -15.59 -19.79 5.82
N THR A 28 -16.77 -20.40 6.01
CA THR A 28 -17.95 -19.75 6.60
C THR A 28 -17.72 -19.28 8.03
N ASP A 29 -17.07 -20.10 8.87
CA ASP A 29 -16.80 -19.74 10.27
C ASP A 29 -15.78 -18.59 10.34
N TYR A 30 -14.74 -18.67 9.51
CA TYR A 30 -13.70 -17.63 9.43
C TYR A 30 -14.26 -16.29 8.94
N VAL A 31 -15.01 -16.31 7.83
CA VAL A 31 -15.65 -15.10 7.27
C VAL A 31 -16.61 -14.49 8.28
N ALA A 32 -17.42 -15.31 8.99
CA ALA A 32 -18.35 -14.81 10.01
C ALA A 32 -17.60 -14.12 11.17
N THR A 33 -16.48 -14.68 11.63
CA THR A 33 -15.61 -14.05 12.64
C THR A 33 -15.09 -12.69 12.18
N LEU A 34 -14.58 -12.60 10.95
CA LEU A 34 -14.01 -11.35 10.41
C LEU A 34 -15.09 -10.30 10.13
N LEU A 35 -16.29 -10.69 9.68
CA LEU A 35 -17.43 -9.79 9.53
C LEU A 35 -17.87 -9.21 10.88
N ALA A 36 -17.92 -10.02 11.92
CA ALA A 36 -18.22 -9.55 13.27
C ALA A 36 -17.15 -8.59 13.79
N ARG A 37 -15.86 -8.87 13.51
CA ARG A 37 -14.74 -7.96 13.85
C ARG A 37 -14.87 -6.64 13.12
N ALA A 38 -15.17 -6.66 11.80
CA ALA A 38 -15.38 -5.45 11.00
C ALA A 38 -16.51 -4.58 11.53
N GLN A 39 -17.61 -5.19 11.96
CA GLN A 39 -18.74 -4.47 12.56
C GLN A 39 -18.39 -3.88 13.94
N ALA A 40 -17.70 -4.63 14.78
CA ALA A 40 -17.28 -4.18 16.11
C ALA A 40 -16.32 -2.99 16.05
N LEU A 41 -15.46 -2.94 15.01
CA LEU A 41 -14.46 -1.89 14.79
C LEU A 41 -14.88 -0.89 13.70
N SER A 42 -16.16 -0.70 13.47
CA SER A 42 -16.67 0.25 12.47
C SER A 42 -16.23 1.70 12.71
N ASN A 43 -15.90 2.04 13.96
CA ASN A 43 -15.36 3.35 14.34
C ASN A 43 -13.97 3.65 13.76
N LEU A 44 -13.19 2.64 13.34
CA LEU A 44 -11.93 2.85 12.61
C LEU A 44 -12.17 3.41 11.20
N ASN A 45 -13.40 3.29 10.72
CA ASN A 45 -13.81 3.75 9.39
C ASN A 45 -12.91 3.21 8.25
N ALA A 46 -12.43 1.96 8.43
CA ALA A 46 -11.50 1.32 7.51
C ALA A 46 -12.13 0.87 6.19
N LEU A 47 -13.48 0.76 6.14
CA LEU A 47 -14.22 0.24 4.98
C LEU A 47 -15.27 1.24 4.51
N THR A 48 -15.38 1.42 3.18
CA THR A 48 -16.50 2.14 2.53
C THR A 48 -17.67 1.21 2.22
N VAL A 49 -17.39 -0.09 2.02
CA VAL A 49 -18.39 -1.13 1.76
C VAL A 49 -18.00 -2.40 2.52
N LEU A 50 -18.95 -2.99 3.25
CA LEU A 50 -18.84 -4.33 3.83
C LEU A 50 -19.87 -5.24 3.14
N ASP A 51 -19.39 -6.25 2.39
CA ASP A 51 -20.24 -7.18 1.62
C ASP A 51 -20.57 -8.45 2.42
N VAL A 52 -21.46 -8.31 3.38
CA VAL A 52 -21.83 -9.42 4.29
C VAL A 52 -22.41 -10.61 3.53
N GLU A 53 -23.38 -10.38 2.67
CA GLU A 53 -24.10 -11.45 1.96
C GLU A 53 -23.20 -12.12 0.91
N GLY A 54 -22.47 -11.33 0.10
CA GLY A 54 -21.59 -11.86 -0.94
C GLY A 54 -20.42 -12.65 -0.34
N ALA A 55 -19.82 -12.17 0.76
CA ALA A 55 -18.73 -12.85 1.45
C ALA A 55 -19.17 -14.21 2.05
N LEU A 56 -20.32 -14.25 2.73
CA LEU A 56 -20.87 -15.51 3.27
C LEU A 56 -21.25 -16.48 2.15
N ALA A 57 -21.89 -16.02 1.08
CA ALA A 57 -22.21 -16.88 -0.05
C ALA A 57 -20.96 -17.42 -0.76
N ALA A 58 -19.88 -16.63 -0.86
CA ALA A 58 -18.60 -17.10 -1.38
C ALA A 58 -17.96 -18.14 -0.46
N ALA A 59 -17.98 -17.92 0.86
CA ALA A 59 -17.47 -18.88 1.83
C ALA A 59 -18.20 -20.24 1.79
N GLN A 60 -19.53 -20.21 1.67
CA GLN A 60 -20.34 -21.42 1.50
C GLN A 60 -19.94 -22.22 0.24
N ARG A 61 -19.64 -21.51 -0.88
CA ARG A 61 -19.15 -22.18 -2.09
C ARG A 61 -17.81 -22.87 -1.87
N ILE A 62 -16.88 -22.26 -1.14
CA ILE A 62 -15.59 -22.89 -0.79
C ILE A 62 -15.80 -24.10 0.10
N ASP A 63 -16.66 -24.02 1.12
CA ASP A 63 -16.92 -25.15 2.04
C ASP A 63 -17.61 -26.32 1.34
N ALA A 64 -18.38 -26.06 0.27
CA ALA A 64 -19.04 -27.10 -0.53
C ALA A 64 -18.10 -27.85 -1.46
N LEU A 65 -16.88 -27.35 -1.72
CA LEU A 65 -15.89 -28.02 -2.56
C LEU A 65 -15.37 -29.29 -1.91
N GLY A 66 -15.10 -30.31 -2.75
CA GLY A 66 -14.35 -31.49 -2.33
C GLY A 66 -12.93 -31.14 -1.88
N ALA A 67 -12.33 -31.95 -1.01
CA ALA A 67 -10.99 -31.72 -0.48
C ALA A 67 -9.93 -31.49 -1.58
N ASN A 68 -9.98 -32.25 -2.65
CA ASN A 68 -9.04 -32.12 -3.78
C ASN A 68 -9.26 -30.84 -4.60
N GLU A 69 -10.50 -30.38 -4.72
CA GLU A 69 -10.81 -29.12 -5.43
C GLU A 69 -10.36 -27.93 -4.60
N ARG A 70 -10.67 -27.94 -3.30
CA ARG A 70 -10.28 -26.89 -2.37
C ARG A 70 -8.76 -26.77 -2.25
N ALA A 71 -8.03 -27.88 -2.19
CA ALA A 71 -6.56 -27.90 -2.14
C ALA A 71 -5.88 -27.33 -3.41
N ARG A 72 -6.61 -27.25 -4.54
CA ARG A 72 -6.09 -26.65 -5.78
C ARG A 72 -6.26 -25.14 -5.85
N LEU A 73 -7.02 -24.55 -4.96
CA LEU A 73 -7.22 -23.08 -4.91
C LEU A 73 -6.14 -22.46 -4.03
N PRO A 74 -5.19 -21.69 -4.60
CA PRO A 74 -4.08 -21.11 -3.84
C PRO A 74 -4.50 -20.16 -2.72
N LEU A 75 -5.72 -19.59 -2.80
CA LEU A 75 -6.29 -18.69 -1.81
C LEU A 75 -7.64 -19.20 -1.29
N ALA A 76 -7.79 -20.51 -1.17
CA ALA A 76 -9.06 -21.14 -0.76
C ALA A 76 -9.66 -20.48 0.47
N GLY A 77 -10.75 -19.75 0.29
CA GLY A 77 -11.52 -19.14 1.39
C GLY A 77 -10.85 -17.96 2.09
N LEU A 78 -9.76 -17.39 1.54
CA LEU A 78 -9.07 -16.23 2.12
C LEU A 78 -9.89 -14.96 1.98
N PRO A 79 -10.36 -14.32 3.08
CA PRO A 79 -11.02 -13.03 3.03
C PRO A 79 -10.01 -11.91 2.76
N VAL A 80 -10.33 -11.03 1.81
CA VAL A 80 -9.51 -9.86 1.45
C VAL A 80 -10.38 -8.61 1.30
N VAL A 81 -9.78 -7.44 1.53
CA VAL A 81 -10.37 -6.15 1.16
C VAL A 81 -9.64 -5.55 -0.04
N VAL A 82 -10.35 -4.74 -0.81
CA VAL A 82 -9.83 -4.08 -2.00
C VAL A 82 -10.04 -2.58 -1.87
N LYS A 83 -8.97 -1.80 -2.01
CA LYS A 83 -9.04 -0.32 -1.94
C LYS A 83 -10.10 0.22 -2.88
N ASP A 84 -10.79 1.26 -2.46
CA ASP A 84 -12.01 1.74 -3.12
C ASP A 84 -11.78 2.43 -4.48
N ASN A 85 -10.54 2.60 -4.91
CA ASN A 85 -10.23 3.04 -6.28
C ASN A 85 -9.97 1.88 -7.27
N ILE A 86 -9.99 0.61 -6.82
CA ILE A 86 -9.78 -0.57 -7.68
C ILE A 86 -11.13 -1.15 -8.07
N ASN A 87 -11.40 -1.25 -9.37
CA ASN A 87 -12.66 -1.78 -9.90
C ASN A 87 -12.96 -3.18 -9.36
N THR A 88 -14.10 -3.30 -8.70
CA THR A 88 -14.56 -4.54 -8.10
C THR A 88 -15.98 -4.80 -8.55
N ARG A 89 -16.19 -5.81 -9.42
CA ARG A 89 -17.50 -6.12 -9.98
C ARG A 89 -18.56 -6.30 -8.90
N GLY A 90 -19.66 -5.57 -9.01
CA GLY A 90 -20.80 -5.68 -8.12
C GLY A 90 -20.68 -4.91 -6.81
N LEU A 91 -19.50 -4.33 -6.50
CA LEU A 91 -19.31 -3.48 -5.33
C LEU A 91 -19.02 -2.04 -5.77
N GLN A 92 -19.56 -1.07 -5.04
CA GLN A 92 -19.28 0.34 -5.30
C GLN A 92 -17.76 0.59 -5.32
N THR A 93 -17.30 1.40 -6.26
CA THR A 93 -15.91 1.84 -6.40
C THR A 93 -15.91 3.36 -6.56
N SER A 94 -15.89 4.07 -5.43
CA SER A 94 -16.08 5.52 -5.40
C SER A 94 -14.77 6.31 -5.34
N ALA A 95 -13.62 5.65 -5.21
CA ALA A 95 -12.36 6.30 -4.86
C ALA A 95 -12.50 7.25 -3.66
N ALA A 96 -13.47 6.94 -2.78
CA ALA A 96 -13.85 7.69 -1.61
C ALA A 96 -14.14 9.19 -1.89
N THR A 97 -14.66 9.51 -3.09
CA THR A 97 -15.08 10.86 -3.51
C THR A 97 -16.57 10.91 -3.84
N PRO A 98 -17.28 12.01 -3.48
CA PRO A 98 -18.69 12.20 -3.85
C PRO A 98 -18.92 12.19 -5.36
N ALA A 99 -17.89 12.47 -6.16
CA ALA A 99 -17.99 12.50 -7.62
C ALA A 99 -18.29 11.13 -8.24
N LEU A 100 -17.87 10.04 -7.57
CA LEU A 100 -18.02 8.65 -8.05
C LEU A 100 -18.93 7.83 -7.13
N GLU A 101 -19.61 8.44 -6.17
CA GLU A 101 -20.57 7.75 -5.31
C GLU A 101 -21.67 7.06 -6.15
N GLY A 102 -21.96 5.79 -5.82
CA GLY A 102 -22.91 4.96 -6.55
C GLY A 102 -22.35 4.28 -7.81
N PHE A 103 -21.09 4.55 -8.19
CA PHE A 103 -20.50 3.84 -9.33
C PHE A 103 -20.17 2.39 -8.96
N VAL A 104 -20.74 1.45 -9.73
CA VAL A 104 -20.52 -0.01 -9.57
C VAL A 104 -19.93 -0.59 -10.86
N PRO A 105 -18.66 -1.03 -10.83
CA PRO A 105 -18.02 -1.62 -12.00
C PRO A 105 -18.70 -2.92 -12.45
N THR A 106 -18.72 -3.17 -13.77
CA THR A 106 -19.24 -4.41 -14.37
C THR A 106 -18.21 -5.53 -14.45
N ARG A 107 -16.92 -5.23 -14.20
CA ARG A 107 -15.81 -6.18 -14.22
C ARG A 107 -14.85 -5.92 -13.07
N HIS A 108 -14.15 -6.95 -12.64
CA HIS A 108 -13.03 -6.81 -11.73
C HIS A 108 -11.80 -6.22 -12.44
N ALA A 109 -10.95 -5.51 -11.68
CA ALA A 109 -9.57 -5.31 -12.09
C ALA A 109 -8.85 -6.66 -12.25
N PRO A 110 -7.91 -6.82 -13.20
CA PRO A 110 -7.24 -8.10 -13.44
C PRO A 110 -6.59 -8.71 -12.20
N SER A 111 -5.98 -7.90 -11.34
CA SER A 111 -5.41 -8.35 -10.06
C SER A 111 -6.47 -8.91 -9.11
N VAL A 112 -7.63 -8.26 -8.99
CA VAL A 112 -8.77 -8.72 -8.20
C VAL A 112 -9.35 -10.02 -8.78
N GLN A 113 -9.51 -10.08 -10.12
CA GLN A 113 -10.02 -11.28 -10.78
C GLN A 113 -9.14 -12.50 -10.49
N ARG A 114 -7.81 -12.36 -10.55
CA ARG A 114 -6.88 -13.46 -10.26
C ARG A 114 -7.00 -13.95 -8.82
N LEU A 115 -7.18 -13.04 -7.84
CA LEU A 115 -7.40 -13.45 -6.44
C LEU A 115 -8.72 -14.21 -6.28
N VAL A 116 -9.80 -13.71 -6.89
CA VAL A 116 -11.12 -14.37 -6.84
C VAL A 116 -11.07 -15.77 -7.51
N ASP A 117 -10.44 -15.87 -8.69
CA ASP A 117 -10.28 -17.15 -9.41
C ASP A 117 -9.43 -18.15 -8.61
N ALA A 118 -8.51 -17.66 -7.78
CA ALA A 118 -7.70 -18.46 -6.85
C ALA A 118 -8.43 -18.86 -5.57
N GLY A 119 -9.68 -18.42 -5.39
CA GLY A 119 -10.53 -18.78 -4.23
C GLY A 119 -10.59 -17.76 -3.11
N ALA A 120 -10.05 -16.54 -3.31
CA ALA A 120 -10.19 -15.46 -2.34
C ALA A 120 -11.66 -14.95 -2.26
N ILE A 121 -12.04 -14.47 -1.09
CA ILE A 121 -13.37 -13.94 -0.78
C ILE A 121 -13.26 -12.43 -0.58
N LEU A 122 -14.00 -11.66 -1.35
CA LEU A 122 -14.07 -10.21 -1.17
C LEU A 122 -14.93 -9.90 0.05
N LEU A 123 -14.31 -9.31 1.09
CA LEU A 123 -15.03 -8.89 2.30
C LEU A 123 -15.68 -7.52 2.11
N GLY A 124 -15.09 -6.66 1.28
CA GLY A 124 -15.58 -5.31 1.02
C GLY A 124 -14.57 -4.41 0.33
N LYS A 125 -14.90 -3.10 0.33
CA LYS A 125 -14.04 -2.04 -0.21
C LYS A 125 -13.42 -1.26 0.95
N ALA A 126 -12.11 -1.07 0.87
CA ALA A 126 -11.34 -0.35 1.89
C ALA A 126 -11.37 1.16 1.63
N ASN A 127 -11.64 1.93 2.67
CA ASN A 127 -11.59 3.38 2.65
C ASN A 127 -10.18 3.90 2.34
N MET A 128 -10.08 5.16 1.93
CA MET A 128 -8.85 5.69 1.41
C MET A 128 -8.84 7.22 1.46
N HIS A 129 -7.68 7.83 1.26
CA HIS A 129 -7.59 9.25 0.95
C HIS A 129 -8.34 9.54 -0.35
N GLU A 130 -9.13 10.62 -0.39
CA GLU A 130 -9.99 10.95 -1.53
C GLU A 130 -9.20 10.96 -2.85
N LEU A 131 -9.70 10.24 -3.87
CA LEU A 131 -9.08 10.09 -5.20
C LEU A 131 -7.63 9.58 -5.17
N ALA A 132 -7.20 8.94 -4.08
CA ALA A 132 -5.81 8.53 -3.83
C ALA A 132 -4.79 9.69 -3.82
N PHE A 133 -5.25 10.94 -3.82
CA PHE A 133 -4.41 12.13 -3.99
C PHE A 133 -4.01 12.76 -2.66
N GLY A 134 -3.42 11.95 -1.78
CA GLY A 134 -2.91 12.32 -0.46
C GLY A 134 -2.42 11.10 0.31
N ILE A 135 -1.81 11.33 1.46
CA ILE A 135 -1.02 10.33 2.20
C ILE A 135 -1.43 10.16 3.66
N THR A 136 -2.50 10.81 4.12
CA THR A 136 -2.96 10.76 5.52
C THR A 136 -4.21 9.89 5.71
N SER A 137 -5.02 9.71 4.65
CA SER A 137 -6.38 9.15 4.69
C SER A 137 -7.35 9.94 5.58
N THR A 138 -7.07 11.24 5.78
CA THR A 138 -8.00 12.20 6.39
C THR A 138 -8.98 12.66 5.32
N ASN A 139 -9.92 11.78 4.98
CA ASN A 139 -10.93 12.03 3.96
C ASN A 139 -12.12 12.76 4.58
N LEU A 140 -12.58 13.85 3.95
CA LEU A 140 -13.70 14.66 4.42
C LEU A 140 -14.99 14.46 3.60
N ALA A 141 -15.02 13.50 2.68
CA ALA A 141 -16.22 13.12 1.95
C ALA A 141 -17.27 12.53 2.93
N PRO A 142 -18.52 13.00 2.92
CA PRO A 142 -19.54 12.60 3.91
C PRO A 142 -19.82 11.08 3.97
N HIS A 143 -19.66 10.38 2.85
CA HIS A 143 -19.89 8.93 2.77
C HIS A 143 -18.66 8.09 3.13
N ALA A 144 -17.47 8.71 3.20
CA ALA A 144 -16.20 8.06 3.47
C ALA A 144 -15.67 8.44 4.86
N GLY A 145 -15.42 9.72 5.13
CA GLY A 145 -14.83 10.20 6.38
C GLY A 145 -13.37 9.78 6.60
N PRO A 146 -12.70 10.31 7.65
CA PRO A 146 -11.31 9.98 7.94
C PRO A 146 -11.16 8.53 8.42
N VAL A 147 -10.11 7.85 7.97
CA VAL A 147 -9.70 6.55 8.49
C VAL A 147 -8.87 6.75 9.76
N ARG A 148 -9.06 5.91 10.75
CA ARG A 148 -8.36 5.97 12.03
C ARG A 148 -7.31 4.87 12.13
N ASN A 149 -6.18 5.20 12.77
CA ASN A 149 -5.10 4.24 13.00
C ASN A 149 -5.50 3.26 14.11
N PRO A 150 -5.40 1.94 13.91
CA PRO A 150 -5.72 0.96 14.95
C PRO A 150 -4.84 1.02 16.20
N TRP A 151 -3.62 1.57 16.10
CA TRP A 151 -2.73 1.73 17.24
C TRP A 151 -3.07 2.93 18.10
N ASP A 152 -3.66 3.97 17.52
CA ASP A 152 -4.20 5.15 18.20
C ASP A 152 -5.26 5.78 17.28
N PRO A 153 -6.56 5.62 17.61
CA PRO A 153 -7.67 6.12 16.76
C PRO A 153 -7.73 7.64 16.58
N GLU A 154 -6.96 8.40 17.36
CA GLU A 154 -6.85 9.85 17.16
C GLU A 154 -5.77 10.24 16.14
N ARG A 155 -5.06 9.24 15.57
CA ARG A 155 -3.98 9.45 14.62
C ARG A 155 -4.29 8.93 13.23
N ILE A 156 -3.56 9.47 12.24
CA ILE A 156 -3.64 9.04 10.85
C ILE A 156 -3.11 7.60 10.69
N PRO A 157 -3.72 6.77 9.83
CA PRO A 157 -3.18 5.45 9.47
C PRO A 157 -2.13 5.55 8.34
N GLY A 158 -1.85 6.74 7.84
CA GLY A 158 -1.18 6.94 6.56
C GLY A 158 -2.12 6.72 5.38
N GLY A 159 -1.60 6.93 4.17
CA GLY A 159 -2.40 6.84 2.94
C GLY A 159 -1.57 6.74 1.66
N SER A 160 -2.30 6.66 0.57
CA SER A 160 -3.76 6.74 0.43
C SER A 160 -4.50 5.41 0.68
N SER A 161 -3.82 4.28 0.92
CA SER A 161 -4.45 2.98 1.23
C SER A 161 -4.63 2.76 2.74
N GLY A 162 -4.99 3.83 3.49
CA GLY A 162 -5.09 3.78 4.95
C GLY A 162 -6.15 2.80 5.46
N GLY A 163 -7.30 2.72 4.78
CA GLY A 163 -8.35 1.75 5.16
C GLY A 163 -7.91 0.30 4.96
N THR A 164 -7.16 -0.02 3.90
CA THR A 164 -6.58 -1.36 3.70
C THR A 164 -5.60 -1.69 4.82
N ALA A 165 -4.70 -0.76 5.17
CA ALA A 165 -3.73 -0.96 6.23
C ALA A 165 -4.39 -1.09 7.61
N ALA A 166 -5.33 -0.19 7.93
CA ALA A 166 -6.08 -0.23 9.18
C ALA A 166 -6.88 -1.54 9.34
N ALA A 167 -7.55 -2.01 8.27
CA ALA A 167 -8.30 -3.26 8.30
C ALA A 167 -7.39 -4.48 8.56
N ILE A 168 -6.18 -4.51 7.99
CA ILE A 168 -5.22 -5.60 8.20
C ILE A 168 -4.63 -5.54 9.61
N ALA A 169 -4.19 -4.37 10.06
CA ALA A 169 -3.63 -4.20 11.40
C ALA A 169 -4.64 -4.53 12.50
N ALA A 170 -5.90 -4.11 12.34
CA ALA A 170 -7.00 -4.36 13.25
C ALA A 170 -7.54 -5.81 13.22
N ARG A 171 -6.97 -6.70 12.41
CA ARG A 171 -7.46 -8.09 12.23
C ARG A 171 -8.88 -8.18 11.65
N ILE A 172 -9.33 -7.18 10.90
CA ILE A 172 -10.58 -7.24 10.12
C ILE A 172 -10.41 -8.18 8.92
N VAL A 173 -9.23 -8.18 8.31
CA VAL A 173 -8.82 -9.13 7.26
C VAL A 173 -7.33 -9.48 7.40
N PRO A 174 -6.88 -10.64 6.92
CA PRO A 174 -5.46 -10.99 6.96
C PRO A 174 -4.63 -10.28 5.87
N ALA A 175 -5.24 -9.91 4.74
CA ALA A 175 -4.58 -9.30 3.60
C ALA A 175 -5.54 -8.47 2.73
N GLY A 176 -5.00 -7.68 1.82
CA GLY A 176 -5.78 -6.86 0.89
C GLY A 176 -4.96 -6.27 -0.25
N LEU A 177 -5.64 -5.49 -1.09
CA LEU A 177 -5.01 -4.72 -2.17
C LEU A 177 -5.13 -3.22 -1.91
N GLY A 178 -4.00 -2.53 -2.00
CA GLY A 178 -3.90 -1.07 -2.09
C GLY A 178 -3.51 -0.63 -3.49
N THR A 179 -3.24 0.68 -3.64
CA THR A 179 -2.57 1.26 -4.81
C THR A 179 -1.43 2.15 -4.34
N ASP A 180 -0.40 2.27 -5.17
CA ASP A 180 0.80 3.06 -4.87
C ASP A 180 1.19 3.89 -6.09
N THR A 181 1.16 5.21 -5.92
CA THR A 181 1.62 6.19 -6.92
C THR A 181 2.92 6.83 -6.46
N GLY A 182 3.01 7.21 -5.18
CA GLY A 182 4.19 7.81 -4.57
C GLY A 182 4.65 7.14 -3.27
N GLY A 183 3.85 6.19 -2.73
CA GLY A 183 4.09 5.55 -1.43
C GLY A 183 2.82 4.97 -0.82
N SER A 184 1.71 5.00 -1.55
CA SER A 184 0.37 4.79 -0.96
C SER A 184 0.04 3.34 -0.53
N THR A 185 0.91 2.35 -0.71
CA THR A 185 0.88 1.05 0.02
C THR A 185 1.89 1.05 1.16
N ARG A 186 3.06 1.64 0.96
CA ARG A 186 4.22 1.59 1.84
C ARG A 186 4.05 2.50 3.07
N ILE A 187 3.63 3.75 2.86
CA ILE A 187 3.38 4.72 3.95
C ILE A 187 2.35 4.18 4.95
N PRO A 188 1.12 3.76 4.53
CA PRO A 188 0.16 3.24 5.49
C PRO A 188 0.58 1.89 6.07
N ALA A 189 1.36 1.06 5.36
CA ALA A 189 1.94 -0.15 5.93
C ALA A 189 2.89 0.19 7.08
N ALA A 190 3.77 1.19 6.92
CA ALA A 190 4.69 1.65 7.95
C ALA A 190 3.95 2.18 9.19
N LEU A 191 2.94 3.05 9.00
CA LEU A 191 2.22 3.69 10.10
C LEU A 191 1.19 2.79 10.80
N CYS A 192 0.78 1.69 10.15
CA CYS A 192 -0.11 0.68 10.75
C CYS A 192 0.62 -0.61 11.18
N GLY A 193 1.94 -0.71 10.98
CA GLY A 193 2.75 -1.83 11.42
C GLY A 193 2.45 -3.14 10.68
N ILE A 194 2.25 -3.06 9.38
CA ILE A 194 2.03 -4.19 8.47
C ILE A 194 3.05 -4.17 7.31
N VAL A 195 2.92 -5.09 6.37
CA VAL A 195 3.75 -5.16 5.17
C VAL A 195 3.00 -4.63 3.96
N GLY A 196 3.65 -3.80 3.14
CA GLY A 196 3.09 -3.27 1.90
C GLY A 196 4.11 -3.30 0.76
N LEU A 197 3.72 -3.85 -0.38
CA LEU A 197 4.55 -3.92 -1.58
C LEU A 197 4.08 -2.90 -2.63
N ARG A 198 5.03 -2.13 -3.14
CA ARG A 198 4.94 -1.47 -4.44
C ARG A 198 5.64 -2.34 -5.47
N PRO A 199 4.96 -2.95 -6.44
CA PRO A 199 5.61 -3.67 -7.54
C PRO A 199 6.33 -2.73 -8.51
N SER A 200 7.29 -3.27 -9.26
CA SER A 200 7.93 -2.57 -10.38
C SER A 200 6.90 -2.09 -11.40
N VAL A 201 7.02 -0.84 -11.79
CA VAL A 201 6.28 -0.23 -12.91
C VAL A 201 7.21 0.00 -14.11
N GLY A 202 8.50 0.23 -13.84
CA GLY A 202 9.52 0.48 -14.83
C GLY A 202 9.25 1.76 -15.61
N ASP A 203 9.27 1.65 -16.93
CA ASP A 203 8.91 2.69 -17.88
C ASP A 203 7.44 2.66 -18.32
N GLY A 204 6.62 1.87 -17.62
CA GLY A 204 5.21 1.65 -17.94
C GLY A 204 4.94 0.56 -18.97
N GLY A 205 6.00 -0.10 -19.46
CA GLY A 205 5.92 -1.18 -20.45
C GLY A 205 5.67 -2.58 -19.84
N THR A 206 6.49 -3.54 -20.24
CA THR A 206 6.37 -4.96 -19.89
C THR A 206 6.57 -5.28 -18.40
N GLN A 207 7.12 -4.37 -17.62
CA GLN A 207 7.32 -4.53 -16.18
C GLN A 207 6.06 -4.31 -15.36
N ARG A 208 5.00 -3.80 -15.97
CA ARG A 208 3.72 -3.55 -15.29
C ARG A 208 3.02 -4.88 -15.00
N ARG A 209 3.10 -5.34 -13.76
CA ARG A 209 2.67 -6.69 -13.36
C ARG A 209 1.22 -6.77 -12.90
N TYR A 210 0.69 -5.70 -12.33
CA TYR A 210 -0.55 -5.70 -11.53
C TYR A 210 -1.61 -4.78 -12.07
N HIS A 211 -1.22 -3.78 -12.84
CA HIS A 211 -2.04 -2.62 -13.11
C HIS A 211 -2.68 -2.68 -14.50
N ASP A 212 -3.98 -2.40 -14.54
CA ASP A 212 -4.72 -2.05 -15.75
C ASP A 212 -5.24 -0.62 -15.55
N PRO A 213 -4.78 0.36 -16.34
CA PRO A 213 -5.16 1.76 -16.19
C PRO A 213 -6.65 2.02 -16.39
N GLN A 214 -7.39 1.10 -17.04
CA GLN A 214 -8.85 1.20 -17.17
C GLN A 214 -9.62 0.59 -15.99
N ALA A 215 -8.93 -0.08 -15.09
CA ALA A 215 -9.54 -0.82 -13.98
C ALA A 215 -9.19 -0.27 -12.60
N VAL A 216 -8.49 0.87 -12.55
CA VAL A 216 -8.15 1.60 -11.31
C VAL A 216 -8.41 3.07 -11.57
N VAL A 217 -9.10 3.77 -10.65
CA VAL A 217 -9.25 5.24 -10.73
C VAL A 217 -7.85 5.84 -10.63
N PRO A 218 -7.34 6.49 -11.69
CA PRO A 218 -5.93 6.78 -11.84
C PRO A 218 -5.52 8.13 -11.25
N ILE A 219 -4.22 8.24 -10.96
CA ILE A 219 -3.48 9.50 -10.87
C ILE A 219 -2.53 9.60 -12.07
N SER A 220 -1.77 8.52 -12.38
CA SER A 220 -0.64 8.60 -13.30
C SER A 220 -0.38 7.27 -13.98
N HIS A 221 -0.46 7.24 -15.31
CA HIS A 221 -0.08 6.05 -16.09
C HIS A 221 1.40 5.71 -15.96
N THR A 222 2.25 6.66 -15.62
CA THR A 222 3.69 6.45 -15.42
C THR A 222 3.99 5.76 -14.08
N ARG A 223 3.20 6.05 -13.02
CA ARG A 223 3.56 5.74 -11.63
C ARG A 223 2.64 4.74 -10.96
N ASP A 224 1.35 4.70 -11.31
CA ASP A 224 0.34 3.93 -10.60
C ASP A 224 0.57 2.43 -10.69
N THR A 225 0.41 1.75 -9.57
CA THR A 225 0.33 0.30 -9.50
C THR A 225 -0.62 -0.13 -8.38
N VAL A 226 -1.25 -1.29 -8.56
CA VAL A 226 -1.86 -2.02 -7.45
C VAL A 226 -0.74 -2.67 -6.65
N GLY A 227 -0.87 -2.74 -5.34
CA GLY A 227 0.10 -3.38 -4.47
C GLY A 227 -0.56 -4.24 -3.40
N PRO A 228 -0.08 -5.47 -3.17
CA PRO A 228 -0.56 -6.32 -2.09
C PRO A 228 -0.08 -5.80 -0.74
N MET A 229 -0.94 -5.95 0.26
CA MET A 229 -0.70 -5.61 1.66
C MET A 229 -1.11 -6.80 2.55
N GLY A 230 -0.35 -7.07 3.59
CA GLY A 230 -0.58 -8.20 4.49
C GLY A 230 0.10 -8.00 5.84
N ARG A 231 -0.14 -8.89 6.80
CA ARG A 231 0.51 -8.79 8.11
C ARG A 231 1.97 -9.24 8.06
N THR A 232 2.29 -10.13 7.13
CA THR A 232 3.62 -10.68 6.96
C THR A 232 4.11 -10.56 5.53
N VAL A 233 5.41 -10.61 5.33
CA VAL A 233 6.00 -10.68 3.99
C VAL A 233 5.54 -11.95 3.25
N ALA A 234 5.33 -13.05 3.98
CA ALA A 234 4.80 -14.29 3.41
C ALA A 234 3.37 -14.09 2.86
N ASP A 235 2.50 -13.34 3.54
CA ASP A 235 1.15 -13.02 3.06
C ASP A 235 1.19 -12.18 1.77
N VAL A 236 2.07 -11.18 1.72
CA VAL A 236 2.27 -10.34 0.53
C VAL A 236 2.84 -11.17 -0.63
N ALA A 237 3.82 -12.04 -0.36
CA ALA A 237 4.41 -12.94 -1.35
C ALA A 237 3.40 -13.97 -1.88
N LEU A 238 2.45 -14.43 -1.06
CA LEU A 238 1.35 -15.31 -1.48
C LEU A 238 0.43 -14.61 -2.49
N LEU A 239 0.03 -13.36 -2.19
CA LEU A 239 -0.79 -12.57 -3.13
C LEU A 239 -0.01 -12.25 -4.42
N ASP A 240 1.28 -11.87 -4.32
CA ASP A 240 2.17 -11.67 -5.47
C ASP A 240 2.23 -12.92 -6.36
N ALA A 241 2.45 -14.06 -5.78
CA ALA A 241 2.54 -15.33 -6.52
C ALA A 241 1.27 -15.62 -7.32
N VAL A 242 0.10 -15.39 -6.73
CA VAL A 242 -1.20 -15.60 -7.40
C VAL A 242 -1.42 -14.56 -8.52
N ILE A 243 -1.17 -13.29 -8.24
CA ILE A 243 -1.38 -12.21 -9.24
C ILE A 243 -0.45 -12.38 -10.43
N THR A 244 0.79 -12.81 -10.22
CA THR A 244 1.81 -12.92 -11.26
C THR A 244 1.95 -14.31 -11.87
N GLY A 245 1.33 -15.33 -11.26
CA GLY A 245 1.43 -16.73 -11.70
C GLY A 245 2.77 -17.37 -11.35
N HIS A 246 3.51 -16.84 -10.38
CA HIS A 246 4.76 -17.43 -9.92
C HIS A 246 4.54 -18.48 -8.82
N GLY A 247 5.53 -19.36 -8.63
CA GLY A 247 5.53 -20.33 -7.54
C GLY A 247 5.90 -19.72 -6.18
N PRO A 248 5.91 -20.54 -5.11
CA PRO A 248 6.33 -20.15 -3.77
C PRO A 248 7.72 -19.51 -3.74
N LEU A 249 8.01 -18.74 -2.70
CA LEU A 249 9.25 -18.04 -2.52
C LEU A 249 9.94 -18.50 -1.24
N SER A 250 11.28 -18.62 -1.28
CA SER A 250 12.10 -18.90 -0.09
C SER A 250 12.84 -17.63 0.35
N PRO A 251 13.12 -17.48 1.66
CA PRO A 251 13.93 -16.37 2.16
C PRO A 251 15.33 -16.33 1.52
N ALA A 252 15.87 -15.14 1.34
CA ALA A 252 17.24 -14.94 0.89
C ALA A 252 18.25 -15.39 1.99
N ALA A 253 19.42 -15.86 1.57
CA ALA A 253 20.51 -16.14 2.50
C ALA A 253 21.10 -14.84 3.04
N VAL A 254 20.96 -14.60 4.33
CA VAL A 254 21.29 -13.33 5.00
C VAL A 254 22.77 -12.96 4.86
N THR A 255 23.66 -13.91 5.03
CA THR A 255 25.12 -13.70 5.05
C THR A 255 25.72 -13.21 3.73
N ASN A 256 24.94 -13.27 2.64
CA ASN A 256 25.38 -12.82 1.31
C ASN A 256 24.72 -11.49 0.90
N LEU A 257 23.84 -10.91 1.76
CA LEU A 257 23.12 -9.70 1.44
C LEU A 257 23.98 -8.46 1.64
N ARG A 258 24.01 -7.61 0.63
CA ARG A 258 24.64 -6.29 0.64
C ARG A 258 23.56 -5.24 0.47
N ILE A 259 23.30 -4.49 1.53
CA ILE A 259 22.19 -3.54 1.62
C ILE A 259 22.74 -2.12 1.72
N GLY A 260 22.38 -1.28 0.75
CA GLY A 260 22.79 0.12 0.72
C GLY A 260 21.96 0.99 1.66
N LEU A 261 22.62 1.90 2.37
CA LEU A 261 21.97 2.91 3.22
C LEU A 261 22.12 4.28 2.53
N PRO A 262 21.10 4.76 1.79
CA PRO A 262 21.17 6.03 1.05
C PRO A 262 21.12 7.21 2.02
N ALA A 263 22.23 7.95 2.15
CA ALA A 263 22.40 9.03 3.11
C ALA A 263 21.23 10.05 3.12
N PRO A 264 20.73 10.56 1.96
CA PRO A 264 19.66 11.55 1.97
C PRO A 264 18.34 11.07 2.60
N LEU A 265 18.07 9.74 2.62
CA LEU A 265 16.84 9.18 3.17
C LEU A 265 16.94 8.85 4.66
N TRP A 266 18.13 9.05 5.26
CA TRP A 266 18.40 8.94 6.69
C TRP A 266 18.53 10.32 7.39
N GLU A 267 18.32 11.42 6.67
CA GLU A 267 18.41 12.77 7.21
C GLU A 267 17.04 13.35 7.58
N GLY A 268 17.00 14.20 8.61
CA GLY A 268 15.81 14.93 9.04
C GLY A 268 14.65 14.03 9.47
N LEU A 269 14.99 12.93 10.12
CA LEU A 269 14.04 12.00 10.73
C LEU A 269 13.63 12.51 12.13
N GLU A 270 12.45 12.11 12.58
CA GLU A 270 12.03 12.23 13.98
C GLU A 270 12.98 11.38 14.84
N ALA A 271 13.51 11.95 15.92
CA ALA A 271 14.55 11.31 16.72
C ALA A 271 14.13 9.93 17.27
N ALA A 272 12.89 9.83 17.79
CA ALA A 272 12.38 8.57 18.33
C ALA A 272 12.20 7.49 17.25
N LEU A 273 11.78 7.90 16.04
CA LEU A 273 11.67 7.00 14.87
C LEU A 273 13.07 6.52 14.44
N GLU A 274 14.04 7.43 14.38
CA GLU A 274 15.42 7.11 13.99
C GLU A 274 16.04 6.09 14.94
N ASP A 275 15.83 6.20 16.25
CA ASP A 275 16.34 5.26 17.25
C ASP A 275 15.80 3.84 17.04
N VAL A 276 14.50 3.71 16.73
CA VAL A 276 13.88 2.41 16.39
C VAL A 276 14.47 1.84 15.10
N ALA A 277 14.60 2.67 14.06
CA ALA A 277 15.15 2.25 12.77
C ALA A 277 16.61 1.80 12.90
N ARG A 278 17.46 2.52 13.66
CA ARG A 278 18.86 2.14 13.92
C ARG A 278 18.97 0.87 14.75
N THR A 279 18.06 0.66 15.71
CA THR A 279 17.97 -0.61 16.46
C THR A 279 17.69 -1.79 15.53
N ALA A 280 16.80 -1.61 14.56
CA ALA A 280 16.52 -2.64 13.55
C ALA A 280 17.75 -2.90 12.65
N LEU A 281 18.48 -1.86 12.21
CA LEU A 281 19.75 -2.03 11.48
C LEU A 281 20.77 -2.86 12.27
N ALA A 282 20.93 -2.58 13.57
CA ALA A 282 21.87 -3.33 14.42
C ALA A 282 21.51 -4.83 14.51
N LYS A 283 20.22 -5.17 14.56
CA LYS A 283 19.76 -6.58 14.51
C LYS A 283 20.10 -7.25 13.17
N LEU A 284 19.91 -6.56 12.04
CA LEU A 284 20.24 -7.07 10.72
C LEU A 284 21.75 -7.29 10.56
N GLU A 285 22.57 -6.34 11.00
CA GLU A 285 24.03 -6.44 10.97
C GLU A 285 24.51 -7.60 11.85
N ALA A 286 23.98 -7.73 13.08
CA ALA A 286 24.28 -8.85 13.96
C ALA A 286 23.90 -10.22 13.38
N ALA A 287 22.89 -10.26 12.52
CA ALA A 287 22.49 -11.47 11.79
C ALA A 287 23.36 -11.76 10.55
N GLY A 288 24.31 -10.87 10.20
CA GLY A 288 25.28 -11.06 9.12
C GLY A 288 24.96 -10.32 7.82
N VAL A 289 23.99 -9.40 7.81
CA VAL A 289 23.74 -8.50 6.66
C VAL A 289 24.89 -7.49 6.57
N THR A 290 25.43 -7.31 5.36
CA THR A 290 26.42 -6.26 5.11
C THR A 290 25.71 -4.94 4.79
N LEU A 291 25.77 -3.97 5.70
CA LEU A 291 25.26 -2.62 5.50
C LEU A 291 26.33 -1.74 4.84
N VAL A 292 25.97 -1.07 3.75
CA VAL A 292 26.88 -0.26 2.91
C VAL A 292 26.36 1.17 2.84
N PRO A 293 27.04 2.17 3.42
CA PRO A 293 26.68 3.57 3.19
C PRO A 293 26.78 3.93 1.70
N VAL A 294 25.78 4.65 1.19
CA VAL A 294 25.77 5.16 -0.19
C VAL A 294 25.33 6.62 -0.24
N GLU A 295 26.04 7.43 -0.99
CA GLU A 295 25.86 8.89 -0.97
C GLU A 295 24.54 9.34 -1.63
N MET A 296 24.27 9.00 -2.87
CA MET A 296 23.07 9.39 -3.63
C MET A 296 22.66 10.88 -3.47
N SER A 297 23.61 11.78 -3.37
CA SER A 297 23.39 13.21 -3.04
C SER A 297 22.44 13.96 -4.00
N GLU A 298 22.33 13.51 -5.26
CA GLU A 298 21.41 14.10 -6.25
C GLU A 298 19.96 13.56 -6.14
N LEU A 299 19.69 12.53 -5.31
CA LEU A 299 18.44 11.77 -5.29
C LEU A 299 17.21 12.66 -5.15
N LEU A 300 17.16 13.46 -4.08
CA LEU A 300 15.99 14.31 -3.77
C LEU A 300 15.84 15.43 -4.80
N ALA A 301 16.94 16.05 -5.23
CA ALA A 301 16.88 17.10 -6.26
C ALA A 301 16.39 16.59 -7.61
N LEU A 302 16.74 15.36 -8.00
CA LEU A 302 16.21 14.71 -9.21
C LEU A 302 14.74 14.35 -9.02
N ASN A 303 14.36 13.85 -7.85
CA ASN A 303 12.98 13.54 -7.52
C ASN A 303 12.07 14.78 -7.66
N ASP A 304 12.47 15.91 -7.11
CA ASP A 304 11.72 17.18 -7.17
C ASP A 304 11.45 17.65 -8.60
N ARG A 305 12.36 17.34 -9.54
CA ARG A 305 12.20 17.65 -10.97
C ARG A 305 11.18 16.76 -11.68
N VAL A 306 10.85 15.61 -11.09
CA VAL A 306 10.00 14.58 -11.71
C VAL A 306 8.62 14.54 -11.05
N SER A 307 8.57 14.55 -9.74
CA SER A 307 7.40 14.18 -8.95
C SER A 307 6.13 14.94 -9.33
N TYR A 308 6.07 16.23 -9.02
CA TYR A 308 4.88 17.04 -9.29
C TYR A 308 4.65 17.33 -10.78
N ALA A 309 5.70 17.30 -11.61
CA ALA A 309 5.54 17.43 -13.05
C ALA A 309 4.71 16.27 -13.64
N ILE A 310 4.85 15.06 -13.10
CA ILE A 310 4.04 13.90 -13.49
C ILE A 310 2.68 13.94 -12.78
N ALA A 311 2.69 14.05 -11.46
CA ALA A 311 1.48 13.88 -10.64
C ALA A 311 0.39 14.94 -10.88
N LEU A 312 0.76 16.15 -11.33
CA LEU A 312 -0.19 17.23 -11.62
C LEU A 312 -0.53 17.37 -13.11
N HIS A 313 0.14 16.63 -14.00
CA HIS A 313 -0.12 16.68 -15.45
C HIS A 313 -0.91 15.46 -15.94
N GLU A 314 -0.46 14.25 -15.61
CA GLU A 314 -1.05 13.01 -16.13
C GLU A 314 -2.53 12.78 -15.74
N PRO A 315 -3.04 13.22 -14.58
CA PRO A 315 -4.47 13.04 -14.24
C PRO A 315 -5.43 13.67 -15.25
N ILE A 316 -4.99 14.68 -16.02
CA ILE A 316 -5.82 15.36 -17.04
C ILE A 316 -6.30 14.34 -18.08
N GLU A 317 -5.39 13.54 -18.62
CA GLU A 317 -5.68 12.54 -19.64
C GLU A 317 -6.13 11.21 -19.03
N ASP A 318 -5.46 10.75 -18.00
CA ASP A 318 -5.69 9.43 -17.41
C ASP A 318 -7.07 9.30 -16.78
N LEU A 319 -7.46 10.27 -15.93
CA LEU A 319 -8.77 10.26 -15.32
C LEU A 319 -9.87 10.47 -16.37
N ALA A 320 -9.67 11.35 -17.35
CA ALA A 320 -10.62 11.53 -18.44
C ALA A 320 -10.85 10.23 -19.22
N ALA A 321 -9.78 9.52 -19.56
CA ALA A 321 -9.86 8.23 -20.25
C ALA A 321 -10.57 7.16 -19.40
N TRP A 322 -10.27 7.09 -18.09
CA TRP A 322 -10.92 6.16 -17.18
C TRP A 322 -12.42 6.44 -17.03
N LEU A 323 -12.83 7.71 -16.88
CA LEU A 323 -14.23 8.11 -16.75
C LEU A 323 -15.05 7.67 -17.96
N VAL A 324 -14.51 7.85 -19.17
CA VAL A 324 -15.16 7.42 -20.43
C VAL A 324 -15.22 5.90 -20.52
N ALA A 325 -14.10 5.21 -20.27
CA ALA A 325 -14.03 3.75 -20.40
C ALA A 325 -14.95 3.00 -19.43
N ASN A 326 -15.24 3.60 -18.28
CA ASN A 326 -16.09 3.00 -17.24
C ASN A 326 -17.51 3.56 -17.20
N HIS A 327 -17.88 4.50 -18.08
CA HIS A 327 -19.17 5.18 -18.04
C HIS A 327 -19.50 5.75 -16.66
N ALA A 328 -18.50 6.38 -16.04
CA ALA A 328 -18.58 6.88 -14.66
C ALA A 328 -19.62 8.01 -14.52
N PRO A 329 -20.21 8.22 -13.32
CA PRO A 329 -21.23 9.25 -13.08
C PRO A 329 -20.74 10.68 -13.39
N ALA A 330 -19.52 11.01 -12.99
CA ALA A 330 -18.84 12.22 -13.41
C ALA A 330 -18.17 11.98 -14.77
N GLN A 331 -18.52 12.76 -15.79
CA GLN A 331 -18.07 12.51 -17.17
C GLN A 331 -16.79 13.27 -17.54
N THR A 332 -16.34 14.18 -16.69
CA THR A 332 -15.15 15.01 -16.94
C THR A 332 -14.32 15.21 -15.68
N VAL A 333 -13.01 15.46 -15.84
CA VAL A 333 -12.10 15.76 -14.72
C VAL A 333 -12.58 17.00 -13.94
N ALA A 334 -13.06 18.04 -14.62
CA ALA A 334 -13.64 19.21 -13.97
C ALA A 334 -14.90 18.88 -13.16
N GLY A 335 -15.74 17.94 -13.67
CA GLY A 335 -16.92 17.45 -12.97
C GLY A 335 -16.57 16.65 -11.71
N VAL A 336 -15.46 15.93 -11.71
CA VAL A 336 -14.89 15.30 -10.51
C VAL A 336 -14.41 16.35 -9.54
N ALA A 337 -13.54 17.27 -10.00
CA ALA A 337 -12.92 18.32 -9.17
C ALA A 337 -13.98 19.19 -8.47
N ALA A 338 -15.07 19.54 -9.12
CA ALA A 338 -16.15 20.33 -8.54
C ALA A 338 -16.85 19.66 -7.34
N ARG A 339 -16.71 18.34 -7.16
CA ARG A 339 -17.34 17.55 -6.10
C ARG A 339 -16.37 17.04 -5.03
N ILE A 340 -15.09 17.32 -5.14
CA ILE A 340 -14.08 16.96 -4.13
C ILE A 340 -14.45 17.61 -2.79
N ALA A 341 -14.44 16.83 -1.73
CA ALA A 341 -14.79 17.29 -0.38
C ALA A 341 -13.56 17.72 0.42
N SER A 342 -12.42 17.04 0.26
CA SER A 342 -11.19 17.28 1.01
C SER A 342 -10.44 18.49 0.48
N PRO A 343 -10.08 19.49 1.33
CA PRO A 343 -9.48 20.76 0.87
C PRO A 343 -8.10 20.58 0.21
N ASP A 344 -7.27 19.70 0.72
CA ASP A 344 -5.95 19.34 0.20
C ASP A 344 -6.06 18.74 -1.21
N VAL A 345 -6.97 17.77 -1.40
CA VAL A 345 -7.25 17.15 -2.70
C VAL A 345 -7.85 18.17 -3.69
N ARG A 346 -8.71 19.07 -3.21
CA ARG A 346 -9.24 20.14 -4.04
C ARG A 346 -8.14 21.06 -4.55
N ALA A 347 -7.22 21.48 -3.67
CA ALA A 347 -6.08 22.32 -4.05
C ALA A 347 -5.18 21.63 -5.09
N ALA A 348 -4.95 20.32 -4.93
CA ALA A 348 -4.21 19.54 -5.92
C ALA A 348 -4.94 19.48 -7.29
N TYR A 349 -6.26 19.28 -7.29
CA TYR A 349 -7.04 19.25 -8.54
C TYR A 349 -7.21 20.63 -9.18
N ASP A 350 -7.19 21.72 -8.42
CA ASP A 350 -7.10 23.07 -8.99
C ASP A 350 -5.78 23.24 -9.76
N ALA A 351 -4.67 22.73 -9.23
CA ALA A 351 -3.39 22.71 -9.94
C ALA A 351 -3.38 21.80 -11.16
N VAL A 352 -4.04 20.62 -11.10
CA VAL A 352 -4.24 19.71 -12.23
C VAL A 352 -5.02 20.39 -13.34
N LEU A 353 -6.17 21.00 -13.04
CA LEU A 353 -7.01 21.69 -14.03
C LEU A 353 -6.32 22.91 -14.67
N ALA A 354 -5.44 23.56 -13.92
CA ALA A 354 -4.62 24.66 -14.44
C ALA A 354 -3.41 24.17 -15.24
N ASP A 355 -3.16 22.87 -15.30
CA ASP A 355 -1.92 22.27 -15.84
C ASP A 355 -0.65 22.96 -15.30
N ALA A 356 -0.64 23.20 -14.00
CA ALA A 356 0.34 24.08 -13.33
C ALA A 356 1.80 23.65 -13.52
N ARG A 357 2.03 22.38 -13.87
CA ARG A 357 3.37 21.79 -14.12
C ARG A 357 3.55 21.22 -15.53
N GLY A 358 2.60 21.46 -16.45
CA GLY A 358 2.65 20.93 -17.83
C GLY A 358 3.89 21.37 -18.59
N GLY A 359 4.36 22.59 -18.37
CA GLY A 359 5.61 23.08 -18.96
C GLY A 359 6.86 22.31 -18.54
N ASP A 360 6.84 21.66 -17.37
CA ASP A 360 7.96 20.87 -16.83
C ASP A 360 7.88 19.39 -17.28
N TYR A 361 6.70 18.89 -17.67
CA TYR A 361 6.43 17.47 -17.91
C TYR A 361 7.34 16.84 -18.95
N HIS A 362 7.53 17.51 -20.10
CA HIS A 362 8.41 16.98 -21.14
C HIS A 362 9.86 16.80 -20.63
N GLY A 363 10.39 17.79 -19.91
CA GLY A 363 11.74 17.71 -19.31
C GLY A 363 11.81 16.63 -18.22
N ALA A 364 10.76 16.49 -17.41
CA ALA A 364 10.65 15.44 -16.40
C ALA A 364 10.76 14.05 -17.03
N MET A 365 10.02 13.79 -18.11
CA MET A 365 9.97 12.48 -18.76
C MET A 365 11.18 12.14 -19.61
N THR A 366 11.75 13.15 -20.31
CA THR A 366 12.84 12.89 -21.29
C THR A 366 14.24 13.08 -20.73
N MET A 367 14.40 13.79 -19.62
CA MET A 367 15.69 14.11 -19.02
C MET A 367 15.82 13.65 -17.58
N TRP A 368 14.93 14.12 -16.68
CA TRP A 368 15.15 13.99 -15.25
C TRP A 368 14.80 12.59 -14.72
N ARG A 369 13.69 12.01 -15.16
CA ARG A 369 13.31 10.63 -14.82
C ARG A 369 14.34 9.60 -15.32
N PRO A 370 14.82 9.62 -16.56
CA PRO A 370 15.92 8.76 -17.00
C PRO A 370 17.18 8.91 -16.15
N ARG A 371 17.53 10.15 -15.75
CA ARG A 371 18.69 10.39 -14.87
C ARG A 371 18.48 9.81 -13.46
N LEU A 372 17.28 9.94 -12.90
CA LEU A 372 16.90 9.31 -11.63
C LEU A 372 17.01 7.77 -11.71
N GLN A 373 16.48 7.17 -12.78
CA GLN A 373 16.59 5.74 -13.05
C GLN A 373 18.06 5.30 -13.18
N GLN A 374 18.88 6.09 -13.87
CA GLN A 374 20.30 5.83 -14.00
C GLN A 374 21.03 5.93 -12.66
N LEU A 375 20.70 6.89 -11.80
CA LEU A 375 21.26 7.00 -10.45
C LEU A 375 21.04 5.72 -9.65
N TYR A 376 19.80 5.21 -9.59
CA TYR A 376 19.50 3.96 -8.94
C TYR A 376 20.28 2.77 -9.54
N ALA A 377 20.24 2.62 -10.86
CA ALA A 377 20.92 1.51 -11.54
C ALA A 377 22.43 1.52 -11.29
N GLN A 378 23.07 2.70 -11.34
CA GLN A 378 24.49 2.86 -11.03
C GLN A 378 24.81 2.56 -9.58
N THR A 379 23.97 2.99 -8.63
CA THR A 379 24.16 2.72 -7.19
C THR A 379 24.10 1.22 -6.90
N PHE A 380 23.13 0.51 -7.44
CA PHE A 380 23.06 -0.95 -7.30
C PHE A 380 24.29 -1.66 -7.90
N ALA A 381 24.69 -1.27 -9.11
CA ALA A 381 25.78 -1.91 -9.82
C ALA A 381 27.17 -1.62 -9.22
N ALA A 382 27.45 -0.35 -8.88
CA ALA A 382 28.77 0.07 -8.41
C ALA A 382 29.18 -0.58 -7.08
N SER A 383 28.21 -0.81 -6.19
CA SER A 383 28.43 -1.39 -4.85
C SER A 383 27.99 -2.84 -4.74
N GLY A 384 27.47 -3.44 -5.81
CA GLY A 384 26.96 -4.82 -5.83
C GLY A 384 25.86 -5.01 -4.79
N LEU A 385 24.87 -4.08 -4.75
CA LEU A 385 23.81 -4.09 -3.75
C LEU A 385 22.63 -4.95 -4.19
N ASP A 386 22.05 -5.66 -3.24
CA ASP A 386 20.81 -6.42 -3.43
C ASP A 386 19.58 -5.53 -3.28
N ALA A 387 19.62 -4.54 -2.37
CA ALA A 387 18.58 -3.56 -2.11
C ALA A 387 19.14 -2.31 -1.42
N LEU A 388 18.33 -1.23 -1.36
CA LEU A 388 18.52 -0.10 -0.46
C LEU A 388 17.60 -0.25 0.74
N LEU A 389 17.97 0.32 1.91
CA LEU A 389 17.19 0.26 3.15
C LEU A 389 17.18 1.60 3.85
N PHE A 390 16.01 2.06 4.27
CA PHE A 390 15.81 3.34 4.94
C PHE A 390 14.46 3.37 5.66
N PRO A 391 14.22 4.33 6.60
CA PRO A 391 12.89 4.52 7.18
C PRO A 391 11.87 4.91 6.11
N THR A 392 10.73 4.22 6.08
CA THR A 392 9.67 4.48 5.07
C THR A 392 9.16 5.91 5.16
N THR A 393 8.99 6.42 6.39
CA THR A 393 8.53 7.78 6.67
C THR A 393 9.53 8.53 7.56
N ARG A 394 9.48 9.87 7.56
CA ARG A 394 10.37 10.69 8.40
C ARG A 394 9.92 10.77 9.86
N LEU A 395 8.63 10.50 10.12
CA LEU A 395 8.02 10.58 11.44
C LEU A 395 6.95 9.51 11.60
N ALA A 396 6.60 9.21 12.85
CA ALA A 396 5.50 8.34 13.21
C ALA A 396 4.12 8.97 12.89
N ALA A 397 3.03 8.24 13.14
CA ALA A 397 1.69 8.73 12.88
C ALA A 397 1.36 9.97 13.72
N VAL A 398 0.91 11.05 13.07
CA VAL A 398 0.48 12.31 13.72
C VAL A 398 -1.02 12.30 14.01
N PRO A 399 -1.52 13.16 14.92
CA PRO A 399 -2.95 13.33 15.14
C PRO A 399 -3.71 13.72 13.87
N ILE A 400 -4.96 13.25 13.77
CA ILE A 400 -5.88 13.64 12.68
C ILE A 400 -6.28 15.10 12.86
N ASP A 401 -6.15 15.91 11.81
CA ASP A 401 -6.68 17.28 11.72
C ASP A 401 -7.78 17.30 10.64
N GLU A 402 -9.02 17.13 11.08
CA GLU A 402 -10.18 17.14 10.17
C GLU A 402 -10.48 18.53 9.59
N LEU A 403 -9.94 19.62 10.17
CA LEU A 403 -10.17 20.98 9.64
C LEU A 403 -9.35 21.25 8.38
N ASN A 404 -8.12 20.71 8.34
CA ASN A 404 -7.15 20.99 7.28
C ASN A 404 -6.73 19.74 6.49
N GLY A 405 -7.44 18.60 6.63
CA GLY A 405 -7.09 17.34 5.95
C GLY A 405 -5.77 16.73 6.43
N SER A 406 -5.29 17.10 7.64
CA SER A 406 -3.96 16.73 8.17
C SER A 406 -2.78 17.19 7.31
N SER A 407 -2.94 18.30 6.57
CA SER A 407 -2.01 18.78 5.53
C SER A 407 -0.72 19.42 6.06
N ARG A 408 -0.61 19.65 7.38
CA ARG A 408 0.57 20.29 8.02
C ARG A 408 1.04 19.48 9.21
N VAL A 409 2.32 19.17 9.24
CA VAL A 409 2.92 18.34 10.30
C VAL A 409 4.22 18.94 10.82
N SER A 410 4.59 18.63 12.07
CA SER A 410 5.83 19.07 12.70
C SER A 410 6.69 17.85 13.07
N ILE A 411 7.99 17.91 12.79
CA ILE A 411 8.98 16.92 13.19
C ILE A 411 9.76 17.50 14.38
N ASP A 412 9.76 16.81 15.53
CA ASP A 412 10.47 17.21 16.75
C ASP A 412 10.20 18.66 17.19
N GLY A 413 8.97 19.14 17.00
CA GLY A 413 8.57 20.51 17.36
C GLY A 413 9.12 21.62 16.44
N ALA A 414 9.71 21.27 15.30
CA ALA A 414 10.11 22.23 14.28
C ALA A 414 8.91 22.95 13.64
N ALA A 415 9.16 23.99 12.87
CA ALA A 415 8.09 24.67 12.12
C ALA A 415 7.32 23.67 11.24
N PRO A 416 5.96 23.78 11.19
CA PRO A 416 5.16 22.85 10.40
C PRO A 416 5.52 22.89 8.91
N ILE A 417 5.69 21.71 8.33
CA ILE A 417 5.93 21.49 6.91
C ILE A 417 4.71 20.81 6.27
N ASP A 418 4.70 20.73 4.96
CA ASP A 418 3.69 19.99 4.19
C ASP A 418 3.78 18.50 4.49
N GLU A 419 2.64 17.82 4.66
CA GLU A 419 2.60 16.39 4.97
C GLU A 419 3.19 15.53 3.84
N MET A 420 3.05 15.98 2.59
CA MET A 420 3.68 15.30 1.45
C MET A 420 5.20 15.33 1.56
N GLU A 421 5.79 16.48 1.95
CA GLU A 421 7.22 16.57 2.22
C GLU A 421 7.65 15.67 3.37
N ALA A 422 6.84 15.57 4.42
CA ALA A 422 7.15 14.79 5.61
C ALA A 422 7.10 13.28 5.38
N TYR A 423 6.04 12.78 4.75
CA TYR A 423 5.79 11.34 4.62
C TYR A 423 6.17 10.75 3.26
N LEU A 424 6.06 11.53 2.16
CA LEU A 424 6.30 11.04 0.81
C LEU A 424 7.78 11.06 0.40
N ARG A 425 8.59 11.93 1.02
CA ARG A 425 9.98 12.18 0.62
C ARG A 425 10.81 10.92 0.41
N ASN A 426 10.66 9.93 1.28
CA ASN A 426 11.47 8.71 1.23
C ASN A 426 10.94 7.68 0.22
N THR A 427 9.62 7.62 0.00
CA THR A 427 8.99 6.62 -0.87
C THR A 427 8.88 7.04 -2.34
N ASP A 428 8.80 8.36 -2.58
CA ASP A 428 8.51 8.93 -3.91
C ASP A 428 9.62 8.72 -4.95
N PRO A 429 10.92 8.78 -4.60
CA PRO A 429 12.00 8.57 -5.58
C PRO A 429 11.93 7.20 -6.26
N ALA A 430 11.66 6.12 -5.53
CA ALA A 430 11.46 4.78 -6.07
C ALA A 430 10.24 4.71 -6.99
N SER A 431 9.16 5.41 -6.63
CA SER A 431 7.94 5.51 -7.44
C SER A 431 8.22 6.18 -8.78
N ASN A 432 8.95 7.31 -8.78
CA ASN A 432 9.34 8.04 -9.98
C ASN A 432 10.34 7.25 -10.85
N ALA A 433 11.25 6.52 -10.23
CA ALA A 433 12.15 5.61 -10.94
C ALA A 433 11.44 4.39 -11.52
N GLY A 434 10.28 3.99 -10.96
CA GLY A 434 9.50 2.82 -11.36
C GLY A 434 10.06 1.50 -10.83
N ILE A 435 10.86 1.54 -9.76
CA ILE A 435 11.44 0.37 -9.11
C ILE A 435 10.52 -0.17 -7.99
N PRO A 436 10.71 -1.44 -7.55
CA PRO A 436 9.90 -2.03 -6.51
C PRO A 436 10.34 -1.54 -5.13
N GLY A 437 9.37 -1.33 -4.23
CA GLY A 437 9.56 -0.98 -2.83
C GLY A 437 8.73 -1.89 -1.90
N LEU A 438 9.32 -2.31 -0.78
CA LEU A 438 8.68 -3.14 0.23
C LEU A 438 8.84 -2.50 1.61
N ALA A 439 7.75 -2.03 2.19
CA ALA A 439 7.74 -1.58 3.59
C ALA A 439 7.43 -2.75 4.52
N LEU A 440 8.17 -2.85 5.62
CA LEU A 440 7.98 -3.86 6.66
C LEU A 440 8.21 -3.25 8.06
N PRO A 441 7.57 -3.79 9.11
CA PRO A 441 7.70 -3.26 10.46
C PRO A 441 9.13 -3.36 11.00
N ALA A 442 9.60 -2.31 11.71
CA ALA A 442 10.89 -2.25 12.35
C ALA A 442 10.81 -2.28 13.90
N GLY A 443 9.68 -1.83 14.44
CA GLY A 443 9.46 -1.71 15.88
C GLY A 443 8.38 -0.66 16.19
N LEU A 444 8.36 -0.20 17.44
CA LEU A 444 7.39 0.79 17.94
C LEU A 444 8.12 1.97 18.58
N VAL A 445 7.70 3.19 18.30
CA VAL A 445 8.03 4.37 19.11
C VAL A 445 7.17 4.31 20.38
N ASP A 446 7.77 4.52 21.55
CA ASP A 446 7.10 4.55 22.86
C ASP A 446 6.21 3.31 23.12
N ALA A 447 6.57 2.15 22.55
CA ALA A 447 5.79 0.91 22.58
C ALA A 447 4.35 1.05 22.04
N CYS A 448 4.06 2.08 21.27
CA CYS A 448 2.73 2.47 20.86
C CYS A 448 2.58 2.66 19.34
N LEU A 449 3.47 3.40 18.69
CA LEU A 449 3.31 3.76 17.28
C LEU A 449 4.29 3.00 16.38
N PRO A 450 3.82 2.31 15.34
CA PRO A 450 4.68 1.57 14.42
C PRO A 450 5.67 2.44 13.65
N VAL A 451 6.85 1.88 13.43
CA VAL A 451 7.88 2.37 12.52
C VAL A 451 8.10 1.33 11.43
N GLY A 452 8.12 1.77 10.19
CA GLY A 452 8.43 0.94 9.02
C GLY A 452 9.82 1.24 8.46
N LEU A 453 10.52 0.18 8.05
CA LEU A 453 11.67 0.27 7.13
C LEU A 453 11.21 -0.09 5.72
N GLU A 454 11.80 0.57 4.73
CA GLU A 454 11.56 0.31 3.32
C GLU A 454 12.79 -0.27 2.66
N LEU A 455 12.57 -1.32 1.88
CA LEU A 455 13.52 -1.91 0.97
C LEU A 455 13.17 -1.48 -0.47
N ASP A 456 14.09 -0.82 -1.16
CA ASP A 456 14.00 -0.59 -2.60
C ASP A 456 14.88 -1.58 -3.35
N GLY A 457 14.33 -2.23 -4.37
CA GLY A 457 15.05 -3.20 -5.21
C GLY A 457 15.38 -2.66 -6.60
N PRO A 458 16.32 -3.30 -7.33
CA PRO A 458 16.52 -3.01 -8.74
C PRO A 458 15.23 -3.21 -9.56
N ALA A 459 15.08 -2.46 -10.65
CA ALA A 459 13.93 -2.57 -11.56
C ALA A 459 13.69 -4.03 -12.00
N GLY A 460 12.46 -4.52 -11.83
CA GLY A 460 12.09 -5.92 -12.09
C GLY A 460 12.55 -6.93 -11.04
N GLY A 461 13.20 -6.47 -9.97
CA GLY A 461 13.71 -7.28 -8.87
C GLY A 461 12.69 -7.67 -7.78
N ASP A 462 11.40 -7.54 -8.04
CA ASP A 462 10.31 -7.71 -7.06
C ASP A 462 10.40 -8.99 -6.24
N ARG A 463 10.62 -10.12 -6.91
CA ARG A 463 10.70 -11.42 -6.22
C ARG A 463 11.97 -11.57 -5.36
N ARG A 464 13.09 -10.97 -5.81
CA ARG A 464 14.32 -10.91 -5.00
C ARG A 464 14.09 -10.04 -3.77
N LEU A 465 13.39 -8.91 -3.93
CA LEU A 465 13.03 -8.00 -2.85
C LEU A 465 12.14 -8.68 -1.80
N LEU A 466 11.11 -9.42 -2.23
CA LEU A 466 10.28 -10.23 -1.34
C LEU A 466 11.09 -11.32 -0.61
N ALA A 467 12.06 -11.97 -1.28
CA ALA A 467 12.93 -12.96 -0.64
C ALA A 467 13.83 -12.34 0.44
N ILE A 468 14.31 -11.10 0.21
CA ILE A 468 15.05 -10.31 1.22
C ILE A 468 14.12 -9.94 2.37
N GLY A 469 12.91 -9.47 2.07
CA GLY A 469 11.89 -9.14 3.07
C GLY A 469 11.56 -10.30 3.98
N LEU A 470 11.39 -11.54 3.44
CA LEU A 470 11.19 -12.75 4.24
C LEU A 470 12.35 -13.03 5.20
N ALA A 471 13.59 -12.80 4.76
CA ALA A 471 14.77 -12.96 5.60
C ALA A 471 14.83 -11.88 6.70
N PHE A 472 14.46 -10.64 6.38
CA PHE A 472 14.44 -9.53 7.33
C PHE A 472 13.33 -9.70 8.37
N GLU A 473 12.13 -10.10 7.96
CA GLU A 473 11.03 -10.39 8.88
C GLU A 473 11.39 -11.49 9.88
N ALA A 474 12.12 -12.52 9.45
CA ALA A 474 12.60 -13.59 10.36
C ALA A 474 13.57 -13.05 11.44
N ILE A 475 14.27 -11.95 11.18
CA ILE A 475 15.20 -11.31 12.14
C ILE A 475 14.50 -10.26 13.00
N LEU A 476 13.68 -9.40 12.38
CA LEU A 476 13.04 -8.27 13.06
C LEU A 476 11.78 -8.70 13.82
N GLY A 477 11.10 -9.75 13.35
CA GLY A 477 9.78 -10.20 13.84
C GLY A 477 8.63 -9.42 13.24
N THR A 478 7.43 -9.80 13.62
CA THR A 478 6.17 -9.09 13.32
C THR A 478 5.68 -8.34 14.56
N LEU A 479 4.90 -7.28 14.36
CA LEU A 479 4.27 -6.57 15.48
C LEU A 479 3.05 -7.34 16.00
N PRO A 480 2.73 -7.22 17.30
CA PRO A 480 1.50 -7.78 17.86
C PRO A 480 0.27 -7.08 17.29
N ALA A 481 -0.93 -7.58 17.61
CA ALA A 481 -2.15 -6.84 17.34
C ALA A 481 -2.18 -5.55 18.17
N PRO A 482 -2.69 -4.43 17.63
CA PRO A 482 -2.97 -3.25 18.42
C PRO A 482 -4.06 -3.56 19.49
N GLU A 483 -3.96 -2.92 20.64
CA GLU A 483 -4.96 -3.03 21.72
C GLU A 483 -6.16 -2.11 21.37
N ILE A 484 -7.26 -2.70 20.83
CA ILE A 484 -8.44 -1.97 20.34
C ILE A 484 -9.71 -2.53 20.97
#